data_d6294d8dffb987488e66a888c661f939
#
_entry.id   d6294d8dffb987488e66a888c661f939
#
_cell.length_a   1.000
_cell.length_b   1.000
_cell.length_c   1.000
_cell.angle_alpha   90.00
_cell.angle_beta   90.00
_cell.angle_gamma   90.00
#
_symmetry.space_group_name_H-M   'P 1'
#
loop_
_entity.id
_entity.type
_entity.pdbx_description
1 polymer ?
#
loop_
_entity_poly.entity_id
_entity_poly.type
_entity_poly.pdbx_seq_one_letter_code
_entity_poly.pdbx_strand_id
1 'polypeptide(L)'
;MDTHRWKLGLGRTLALAMALLALSLAAHATAKYKVLYHLPSPDMGVAPGVTVDKEGNVYAATGNGGTGKDCGEYGCGLIFELTPQPGGKWTYSLVHDFIGTWDGGGPNGNFAVDDAGNLWGATVGGGEGERKGGNVFELSPGGDGWTMTVLYRLCNQQGCLLAPRSGLVRDIAGNLYGTTPEGGVHEGGGGFEVSPGPDGKWTGHVLHQFPSFSGDGSGPYAGLIIDTAGNLYGTTSYGGTGCLGEGCGTVYELSPEVGGKWKETVLHRFDNNGTDGYFPGAGALFMDSSGSLYGTTEVGGHTSLGGGTVFKLTRLANGSWKENILHNFPGGSGGDLPTAGVVMDKAGNLYGTTGAGGGPNGCGVIYKLAPAAKDIWKYSVLHTFGRVGDGCLPSGDLAIDSNGNLYGGTIFGGTYDNGVVFELTP
;
A
#
# COMPACT_ATOMS: atom_id res chain seq x y z
N MET A 1 12.12 10.57 77.71
CA MET A 1 11.05 11.23 76.96
C MET A 1 11.46 11.29 75.54
N ASP A 2 10.72 10.54 74.73
CA ASP A 2 10.53 10.53 73.27
C ASP A 2 11.74 10.54 72.31
N THR A 3 12.17 9.35 71.98
CA THR A 3 13.04 9.08 70.81
C THR A 3 12.39 8.05 69.81
N HIS A 4 11.06 8.10 69.64
CA HIS A 4 10.37 7.07 68.84
C HIS A 4 9.53 7.55 67.65
N ARG A 5 9.85 8.70 67.00
CA ARG A 5 9.00 9.23 65.92
C ARG A 5 9.65 9.47 64.54
N TRP A 6 10.87 8.99 64.28
CA TRP A 6 11.57 9.31 63.01
C TRP A 6 11.93 8.10 62.13
N LYS A 7 11.38 6.92 62.36
CA LYS A 7 11.70 5.74 61.53
C LYS A 7 10.61 5.27 60.56
N LEU A 8 9.46 5.95 60.46
CA LEU A 8 8.36 5.53 59.58
C LEU A 8 8.20 6.34 58.27
N GLY A 9 8.99 7.37 58.06
CA GLY A 9 8.90 8.23 56.89
C GLY A 9 9.78 7.82 55.69
N LEU A 10 10.94 7.21 55.96
CA LEU A 10 11.92 6.92 54.89
C LEU A 10 11.58 5.64 54.07
N GLY A 11 10.85 4.69 54.65
CA GLY A 11 10.52 3.46 53.97
C GLY A 11 9.45 3.59 52.90
N ARG A 12 8.52 4.55 53.05
CA ARG A 12 7.43 4.76 52.08
C ARG A 12 7.84 5.57 50.86
N THR A 13 8.77 6.51 51.03
CA THR A 13 9.30 7.32 49.93
C THR A 13 10.28 6.54 49.05
N LEU A 14 11.05 5.60 49.58
CA LEU A 14 11.92 4.72 48.76
C LEU A 14 11.12 3.68 48.00
N ALA A 15 10.03 3.14 48.56
CA ALA A 15 9.18 2.20 47.87
C ALA A 15 8.39 2.85 46.69
N LEU A 16 7.93 4.09 46.83
CA LEU A 16 7.31 4.84 45.73
C LEU A 16 8.30 5.24 44.64
N ALA A 17 9.52 5.58 44.97
CA ALA A 17 10.58 5.92 44.01
C ALA A 17 11.04 4.69 43.21
N MET A 18 11.12 3.50 43.83
CA MET A 18 11.42 2.24 43.11
C MET A 18 10.25 1.75 42.25
N ALA A 19 9.01 1.96 42.68
CA ALA A 19 7.85 1.66 41.84
C ALA A 19 7.72 2.56 40.61
N LEU A 20 8.09 3.85 40.75
CA LEU A 20 8.13 4.78 39.62
C LEU A 20 9.35 4.56 38.69
N LEU A 21 10.47 4.03 39.19
CA LEU A 21 11.60 3.61 38.34
C LEU A 21 11.33 2.27 37.61
N ALA A 22 10.54 1.36 38.21
CA ALA A 22 10.16 0.11 37.57
C ALA A 22 9.13 0.29 36.45
N LEU A 23 8.37 1.38 36.44
CA LEU A 23 7.43 1.73 35.34
C LEU A 23 8.11 2.42 34.16
N SER A 24 9.37 2.81 34.25
CA SER A 24 10.11 3.44 33.16
C SER A 24 11.03 2.49 32.38
N LEU A 25 11.13 1.24 32.78
CA LEU A 25 11.79 0.16 32.04
C LEU A 25 10.76 -0.73 31.34
N ALA A 26 9.78 -0.14 30.66
CA ALA A 26 9.22 -0.80 29.51
C ALA A 26 10.38 -0.93 28.52
N ALA A 27 11.01 -2.10 28.49
CA ALA A 27 11.98 -2.43 27.48
C ALA A 27 11.32 -2.11 26.14
N HIS A 28 11.79 -1.08 25.45
CA HIS A 28 11.43 -0.85 24.05
C HIS A 28 11.95 -2.10 23.34
N ALA A 29 11.05 -3.04 23.04
CA ALA A 29 11.40 -4.17 22.21
C ALA A 29 12.00 -3.55 20.95
N THR A 30 13.24 -3.86 20.66
CA THR A 30 13.84 -3.44 19.38
C THR A 30 13.12 -4.18 18.28
N ALA A 31 12.64 -3.44 17.29
CA ALA A 31 12.01 -4.03 16.12
C ALA A 31 12.92 -5.12 15.52
N LYS A 32 12.32 -6.25 15.17
CA LYS A 32 13.05 -7.40 14.61
C LYS A 32 12.72 -7.52 13.13
N TYR A 33 13.70 -7.24 12.30
CA TYR A 33 13.63 -7.44 10.85
C TYR A 33 14.14 -8.82 10.46
N LYS A 34 13.48 -9.45 9.49
CA LYS A 34 13.83 -10.76 8.95
C LYS A 34 13.49 -10.82 7.47
N VAL A 35 14.44 -11.27 6.65
CA VAL A 35 14.18 -11.65 5.27
C VAL A 35 13.53 -13.04 5.25
N LEU A 36 12.37 -13.14 4.60
CA LEU A 36 11.62 -14.38 4.43
C LEU A 36 12.05 -15.12 3.17
N TYR A 37 12.27 -14.37 2.09
CA TYR A 37 12.63 -14.94 0.80
C TYR A 37 13.50 -13.97 0.00
N HIS A 38 14.53 -14.50 -0.66
CA HIS A 38 15.35 -13.79 -1.64
C HIS A 38 14.93 -14.20 -3.04
N LEU A 39 14.60 -13.28 -3.90
CA LEU A 39 14.19 -13.57 -5.27
C LEU A 39 15.38 -14.05 -6.10
N PRO A 40 15.30 -15.27 -6.70
CA PRO A 40 16.48 -15.96 -7.24
C PRO A 40 16.87 -15.57 -8.66
N SER A 41 15.99 -14.94 -9.44
CA SER A 41 16.26 -14.62 -10.84
C SER A 41 16.57 -13.15 -11.03
N PRO A 42 17.57 -12.78 -11.86
CA PRO A 42 17.91 -11.38 -12.11
C PRO A 42 16.78 -10.56 -12.75
N ASP A 43 15.79 -11.23 -13.34
CA ASP A 43 14.69 -10.60 -14.04
C ASP A 43 13.42 -10.44 -13.18
N MET A 44 13.49 -10.88 -11.91
CA MET A 44 12.38 -10.79 -10.96
C MET A 44 12.53 -9.55 -10.06
N GLY A 45 11.81 -8.47 -10.35
CA GLY A 45 11.57 -7.43 -9.35
C GLY A 45 10.32 -7.77 -8.54
N VAL A 46 10.29 -7.54 -7.21
CA VAL A 46 9.02 -7.63 -6.47
C VAL A 46 8.08 -6.56 -7.03
N ALA A 47 6.92 -6.97 -7.49
CA ALA A 47 5.84 -6.04 -7.79
C ALA A 47 5.40 -5.33 -6.50
N PRO A 48 4.89 -4.11 -6.57
CA PRO A 48 4.51 -3.36 -5.39
C PRO A 48 3.50 -4.11 -4.51
N GLY A 49 3.82 -4.24 -3.22
CA GLY A 49 2.94 -4.75 -2.19
C GLY A 49 2.98 -6.25 -1.98
N VAL A 50 2.49 -6.64 -0.83
CA VAL A 50 2.25 -8.03 -0.43
C VAL A 50 0.89 -8.14 0.25
N THR A 51 0.29 -9.32 0.24
CA THR A 51 -0.96 -9.61 0.95
C THR A 51 -0.71 -10.69 1.98
N VAL A 52 -1.27 -10.56 3.17
CA VAL A 52 -1.23 -11.60 4.21
C VAL A 52 -2.65 -12.09 4.50
N ASP A 53 -2.84 -13.42 4.52
CA ASP A 53 -4.13 -14.01 4.86
C ASP A 53 -4.29 -14.22 6.38
N LYS A 54 -5.43 -14.73 6.80
CA LYS A 54 -5.73 -15.00 8.23
C LYS A 54 -4.91 -16.14 8.82
N GLU A 55 -4.37 -17.03 8.01
CA GLU A 55 -3.47 -18.12 8.39
C GLU A 55 -2.02 -17.64 8.52
N GLY A 56 -1.70 -16.43 8.05
CA GLY A 56 -0.37 -15.84 8.05
C GLY A 56 0.45 -16.19 6.83
N ASN A 57 -0.14 -16.75 5.76
CA ASN A 57 0.53 -16.91 4.49
C ASN A 57 0.73 -15.55 3.84
N VAL A 58 1.88 -15.35 3.21
CA VAL A 58 2.24 -14.11 2.52
C VAL A 58 2.24 -14.36 1.03
N TYR A 59 1.42 -13.62 0.30
CA TYR A 59 1.34 -13.63 -1.15
C TYR A 59 2.06 -12.42 -1.73
N ALA A 60 2.90 -12.67 -2.72
CA ALA A 60 3.63 -11.63 -3.42
C ALA A 60 3.64 -11.90 -4.92
N ALA A 61 3.83 -10.84 -5.70
CA ALA A 61 3.97 -10.93 -7.14
C ALA A 61 5.34 -10.41 -7.59
N THR A 62 5.73 -10.78 -8.81
CA THR A 62 6.83 -10.13 -9.53
C THR A 62 6.29 -9.55 -10.84
N GLY A 63 6.70 -8.33 -11.18
CA GLY A 63 6.28 -7.71 -12.43
C GLY A 63 6.90 -8.35 -13.67
N ASN A 64 8.07 -8.97 -13.49
CA ASN A 64 8.85 -9.67 -14.51
C ASN A 64 9.22 -11.06 -14.00
N GLY A 65 9.97 -11.82 -14.80
CA GLY A 65 10.36 -13.21 -14.46
C GLY A 65 9.31 -14.22 -14.91
N GLY A 66 9.45 -15.46 -14.44
CA GLY A 66 8.63 -16.58 -14.89
C GLY A 66 9.07 -17.12 -16.25
N THR A 67 8.24 -18.01 -16.83
CA THR A 67 8.54 -18.72 -18.08
C THR A 67 7.84 -18.14 -19.31
N GLY A 68 6.92 -17.18 -19.10
CA GLY A 68 6.16 -16.52 -20.16
C GLY A 68 7.05 -15.71 -21.09
N LYS A 69 6.85 -15.87 -22.42
CA LYS A 69 7.67 -15.21 -23.45
C LYS A 69 6.97 -14.07 -24.17
N ASP A 70 5.66 -13.95 -23.99
CA ASP A 70 4.86 -12.97 -24.74
C ASP A 70 4.95 -11.55 -24.19
N CYS A 71 5.63 -11.36 -23.04
CA CYS A 71 5.94 -10.07 -22.44
C CYS A 71 7.38 -9.59 -22.72
N GLY A 72 8.10 -10.25 -23.63
CA GLY A 72 9.47 -9.94 -23.97
C GLY A 72 10.50 -10.81 -23.24
N GLU A 73 11.75 -10.38 -23.25
CA GLU A 73 12.88 -11.16 -22.70
C GLU A 73 12.88 -11.26 -21.16
N TYR A 74 12.15 -10.38 -20.46
CA TYR A 74 12.10 -10.33 -18.99
C TYR A 74 10.96 -11.15 -18.37
N GLY A 75 10.17 -11.89 -19.19
CA GLY A 75 9.05 -12.71 -18.72
C GLY A 75 7.80 -11.88 -18.37
N CYS A 76 6.75 -12.58 -17.96
CA CYS A 76 5.43 -11.99 -17.71
C CYS A 76 5.08 -11.80 -16.22
N GLY A 77 6.01 -12.17 -15.34
CA GLY A 77 5.79 -12.15 -13.90
C GLY A 77 5.15 -13.42 -13.36
N LEU A 78 5.16 -13.54 -12.05
CA LEU A 78 4.56 -14.67 -11.34
C LEU A 78 3.96 -14.23 -10.01
N ILE A 79 3.12 -15.09 -9.45
CA ILE A 79 2.59 -14.97 -8.09
C ILE A 79 3.06 -16.17 -7.30
N PHE A 80 3.50 -15.94 -6.08
CA PHE A 80 3.96 -16.97 -5.16
C PHE A 80 3.42 -16.76 -3.75
N GLU A 81 3.43 -17.84 -3.00
CA GLU A 81 3.03 -17.91 -1.60
C GLU A 81 4.22 -18.28 -0.72
N LEU A 82 4.35 -17.61 0.40
CA LEU A 82 5.24 -17.99 1.48
C LEU A 82 4.39 -18.44 2.67
N THR A 83 4.50 -19.71 3.05
CA THR A 83 3.75 -20.33 4.15
C THR A 83 4.65 -20.46 5.39
N PRO A 84 4.23 -19.94 6.56
CA PRO A 84 5.00 -20.06 7.78
C PRO A 84 5.07 -21.51 8.27
N GLN A 85 6.26 -21.95 8.71
CA GLN A 85 6.51 -23.28 9.20
C GLN A 85 7.01 -23.26 10.66
N PRO A 86 6.85 -24.34 11.41
CA PRO A 86 7.42 -24.47 12.76
C PRO A 86 8.91 -24.13 12.79
N GLY A 87 9.33 -23.42 13.85
CA GLY A 87 10.72 -22.97 13.99
C GLY A 87 11.07 -21.72 13.20
N GLY A 88 10.07 -20.99 12.71
CA GLY A 88 10.25 -19.70 12.03
C GLY A 88 10.81 -19.81 10.61
N LYS A 89 10.72 -20.98 9.99
CA LYS A 89 11.03 -21.20 8.58
C LYS A 89 9.85 -20.82 7.70
N TRP A 90 10.09 -20.62 6.42
CA TRP A 90 9.05 -20.33 5.43
C TRP A 90 9.22 -21.26 4.23
N THR A 91 8.11 -21.72 3.68
CA THR A 91 8.08 -22.56 2.48
C THR A 91 7.56 -21.72 1.31
N TYR A 92 8.29 -21.73 0.21
CA TYR A 92 7.88 -21.10 -1.05
C TYR A 92 7.02 -22.06 -1.85
N SER A 93 5.92 -21.56 -2.44
CA SER A 93 5.08 -22.26 -3.40
C SER A 93 4.74 -21.33 -4.56
N LEU A 94 4.91 -21.80 -5.78
CA LEU A 94 4.46 -21.08 -6.97
C LEU A 94 2.91 -21.14 -7.02
N VAL A 95 2.26 -19.99 -7.10
CA VAL A 95 0.82 -19.86 -7.24
C VAL A 95 0.44 -19.80 -8.73
N HIS A 96 1.06 -18.91 -9.50
CA HIS A 96 0.82 -18.78 -10.93
C HIS A 96 2.03 -18.19 -11.66
N ASP A 97 2.32 -18.71 -12.86
CA ASP A 97 3.36 -18.22 -13.77
C ASP A 97 2.67 -17.67 -15.02
N PHE A 98 2.68 -16.35 -15.21
CA PHE A 98 1.98 -15.69 -16.31
C PHE A 98 2.70 -15.93 -17.63
N ILE A 99 1.94 -16.18 -18.69
CA ILE A 99 2.46 -16.42 -20.05
C ILE A 99 2.25 -15.23 -21.02
N GLY A 100 1.40 -14.27 -20.65
CA GLY A 100 1.30 -12.97 -21.30
C GLY A 100 0.06 -12.75 -22.18
N THR A 101 -0.24 -13.64 -23.13
CA THR A 101 -1.31 -13.40 -24.11
C THR A 101 -2.71 -13.45 -23.51
N TRP A 102 -3.11 -14.59 -22.95
CA TRP A 102 -4.49 -14.74 -22.49
C TRP A 102 -4.67 -14.47 -21.01
N ASP A 103 -3.68 -14.73 -20.18
CA ASP A 103 -3.71 -14.58 -18.72
C ASP A 103 -3.16 -13.24 -18.23
N GLY A 104 -2.42 -12.53 -19.08
CA GLY A 104 -1.87 -11.22 -18.78
C GLY A 104 -0.41 -11.27 -18.38
N GLY A 105 0.11 -10.13 -17.94
CA GLY A 105 1.48 -10.00 -17.47
C GLY A 105 1.67 -8.74 -16.63
N GLY A 106 2.69 -8.75 -15.78
CA GLY A 106 2.93 -7.70 -14.79
C GLY A 106 1.84 -7.67 -13.71
N PRO A 107 1.63 -8.77 -12.95
CA PRO A 107 0.68 -8.75 -11.85
C PRO A 107 1.15 -7.82 -10.74
N ASN A 108 0.20 -7.17 -10.04
CA ASN A 108 0.47 -6.39 -8.83
C ASN A 108 0.31 -7.27 -7.59
N GLY A 109 1.03 -6.96 -6.50
CA GLY A 109 1.13 -7.80 -5.30
C GLY A 109 0.07 -7.58 -4.24
N ASN A 110 -0.76 -6.55 -4.34
CA ASN A 110 -1.86 -6.31 -3.40
C ASN A 110 -3.12 -7.02 -3.88
N PHE A 111 -3.39 -8.20 -3.34
CA PHE A 111 -4.55 -9.01 -3.69
C PHE A 111 -5.70 -8.77 -2.73
N ALA A 112 -6.94 -8.74 -3.23
CA ALA A 112 -8.09 -9.00 -2.38
C ALA A 112 -8.09 -10.51 -2.05
N VAL A 113 -8.38 -10.87 -0.80
CA VAL A 113 -8.40 -12.26 -0.34
C VAL A 113 -9.69 -12.54 0.44
N ASP A 114 -10.29 -13.73 0.27
CA ASP A 114 -11.45 -14.14 1.05
C ASP A 114 -11.09 -15.23 2.08
N ASP A 115 -12.11 -15.62 2.85
CA ASP A 115 -11.97 -16.65 3.87
C ASP A 115 -11.69 -18.07 3.33
N ALA A 116 -11.92 -18.31 2.05
CA ALA A 116 -11.60 -19.57 1.38
C ALA A 116 -10.17 -19.57 0.81
N GLY A 117 -9.45 -18.45 0.88
CA GLY A 117 -8.11 -18.27 0.35
C GLY A 117 -8.08 -17.94 -1.14
N ASN A 118 -9.22 -17.59 -1.76
CA ASN A 118 -9.20 -17.09 -3.14
C ASN A 118 -8.55 -15.71 -3.18
N LEU A 119 -7.76 -15.47 -4.24
CA LEU A 119 -7.07 -14.19 -4.48
C LEU A 119 -7.64 -13.53 -5.74
N TRP A 120 -7.92 -12.24 -5.65
CA TRP A 120 -8.28 -11.42 -6.81
C TRP A 120 -7.23 -10.36 -7.05
N GLY A 121 -6.83 -10.23 -8.30
CA GLY A 121 -5.80 -9.27 -8.71
C GLY A 121 -6.02 -8.78 -10.14
N ALA A 122 -5.11 -7.92 -10.56
CA ALA A 122 -5.07 -7.41 -11.91
C ALA A 122 -3.66 -7.49 -12.50
N THR A 123 -3.58 -7.56 -13.84
CA THR A 123 -2.33 -7.49 -14.59
C THR A 123 -2.25 -6.18 -15.37
N VAL A 124 -1.08 -5.57 -15.41
CA VAL A 124 -0.83 -4.33 -16.17
C VAL A 124 -1.00 -4.53 -17.66
N GLY A 125 -0.54 -5.67 -18.18
CA GLY A 125 -0.60 -6.01 -19.59
C GLY A 125 -1.37 -7.29 -19.85
N GLY A 126 -1.54 -7.62 -21.15
CA GLY A 126 -2.26 -8.81 -21.59
C GLY A 126 -3.68 -8.50 -22.02
N GLY A 127 -4.44 -9.56 -22.31
CA GLY A 127 -5.74 -9.47 -22.95
C GLY A 127 -5.64 -9.51 -24.48
N GLU A 128 -6.78 -9.40 -25.16
CA GLU A 128 -6.88 -9.44 -26.62
C GLU A 128 -6.85 -8.03 -27.22
N GLY A 129 -6.26 -7.86 -28.39
CA GLY A 129 -6.30 -6.64 -29.20
C GLY A 129 -5.01 -5.83 -29.22
N GLU A 130 -5.07 -4.66 -29.86
CA GLU A 130 -3.88 -3.82 -30.13
C GLU A 130 -3.32 -3.14 -28.88
N ARG A 131 -4.16 -2.82 -27.88
CA ARG A 131 -3.79 -2.06 -26.68
C ARG A 131 -3.71 -2.89 -25.39
N LYS A 132 -3.68 -4.17 -25.40
CA LYS A 132 -3.46 -5.08 -24.25
C LYS A 132 -3.69 -4.41 -22.88
N GLY A 133 -4.95 -4.11 -22.55
CA GLY A 133 -5.32 -3.25 -21.42
C GLY A 133 -5.17 -3.86 -20.02
N GLY A 134 -4.77 -5.12 -19.94
CA GLY A 134 -4.69 -5.89 -18.70
C GLY A 134 -5.94 -6.72 -18.41
N ASN A 135 -5.84 -7.57 -17.41
CA ASN A 135 -6.90 -8.47 -16.97
C ASN A 135 -7.23 -8.28 -15.50
N VAL A 136 -8.48 -8.55 -15.12
CA VAL A 136 -8.89 -8.86 -13.75
C VAL A 136 -9.04 -10.37 -13.65
N PHE A 137 -8.45 -10.98 -12.63
CA PHE A 137 -8.40 -12.42 -12.47
C PHE A 137 -8.73 -12.88 -11.05
N GLU A 138 -9.08 -14.15 -10.93
CA GLU A 138 -9.20 -14.91 -9.69
C GLU A 138 -8.21 -16.07 -9.71
N LEU A 139 -7.58 -16.33 -8.57
CA LEU A 139 -6.79 -17.51 -8.28
C LEU A 139 -7.46 -18.26 -7.12
N SER A 140 -7.86 -19.50 -7.37
CA SER A 140 -8.53 -20.34 -6.39
C SER A 140 -7.64 -21.52 -5.99
N PRO A 141 -7.40 -21.75 -4.68
CA PRO A 141 -6.66 -22.92 -4.23
C PRO A 141 -7.47 -24.20 -4.40
N GLY A 142 -6.82 -25.30 -4.75
CA GLY A 142 -7.45 -26.61 -4.91
C GLY A 142 -6.52 -27.76 -4.54
N GLY A 143 -7.05 -28.99 -4.54
CA GLY A 143 -6.28 -30.19 -4.17
C GLY A 143 -5.08 -30.48 -5.07
N ASP A 144 -5.16 -30.06 -6.32
CA ASP A 144 -4.11 -30.26 -7.35
C ASP A 144 -3.28 -28.98 -7.61
N GLY A 145 -3.40 -27.95 -6.74
CA GLY A 145 -2.74 -26.66 -6.88
C GLY A 145 -3.72 -25.51 -7.12
N TRP A 146 -3.22 -24.43 -7.70
CA TRP A 146 -4.00 -23.21 -7.95
C TRP A 146 -4.64 -23.22 -9.34
N THR A 147 -5.86 -22.71 -9.43
CA THR A 147 -6.58 -22.49 -10.69
C THR A 147 -6.73 -20.99 -10.93
N MET A 148 -6.25 -20.53 -12.09
CA MET A 148 -6.40 -19.13 -12.51
C MET A 148 -7.58 -19.01 -13.46
N THR A 149 -8.45 -18.03 -13.21
CA THR A 149 -9.60 -17.66 -14.03
C THR A 149 -9.52 -16.18 -14.40
N VAL A 150 -9.50 -15.86 -15.69
CA VAL A 150 -9.67 -14.47 -16.14
C VAL A 150 -11.15 -14.12 -16.05
N LEU A 151 -11.48 -13.18 -15.17
CA LEU A 151 -12.85 -12.72 -14.91
C LEU A 151 -13.27 -11.67 -15.94
N TYR A 152 -12.37 -10.71 -16.21
CA TYR A 152 -12.65 -9.63 -17.13
C TYR A 152 -11.37 -9.16 -17.83
N ARG A 153 -11.47 -8.82 -19.11
CA ARG A 153 -10.40 -8.20 -19.87
C ARG A 153 -10.69 -6.72 -20.02
N LEU A 154 -9.80 -5.90 -19.49
CA LEU A 154 -9.89 -4.46 -19.70
C LEU A 154 -9.75 -4.18 -21.20
N CYS A 155 -10.56 -3.27 -21.65
CA CYS A 155 -10.86 -3.05 -23.05
C CYS A 155 -9.63 -2.64 -23.89
N ASN A 156 -9.72 -2.96 -25.17
CA ASN A 156 -8.68 -2.79 -26.20
C ASN A 156 -8.98 -1.66 -27.20
N GLN A 157 -9.96 -0.80 -26.93
CA GLN A 157 -10.39 0.28 -27.84
C GLN A 157 -9.94 1.65 -27.35
N GLN A 158 -9.97 2.65 -28.23
CA GLN A 158 -9.71 4.02 -27.84
C GLN A 158 -10.76 4.52 -26.84
N GLY A 159 -10.34 5.23 -25.79
CA GLY A 159 -11.19 5.74 -24.72
C GLY A 159 -11.46 4.76 -23.58
N CYS A 160 -10.81 3.60 -23.57
CA CYS A 160 -10.91 2.63 -22.49
C CYS A 160 -9.84 2.84 -21.43
N LEU A 161 -10.15 2.40 -20.21
CA LEU A 161 -9.21 2.36 -19.09
C LEU A 161 -8.17 1.24 -19.32
N LEU A 162 -6.90 1.52 -19.05
CA LEU A 162 -5.76 0.66 -19.39
C LEU A 162 -4.79 0.52 -18.22
N ALA A 163 -4.13 -0.64 -18.16
CA ALA A 163 -2.96 -0.89 -17.34
C ALA A 163 -3.21 -0.65 -15.82
N PRO A 164 -4.09 -1.43 -15.16
CA PRO A 164 -4.27 -1.32 -13.72
C PRO A 164 -2.95 -1.60 -13.01
N ARG A 165 -2.49 -0.63 -12.21
CA ARG A 165 -1.18 -0.69 -11.52
C ARG A 165 -1.31 -0.86 -10.01
N SER A 166 -2.55 -1.01 -9.52
CA SER A 166 -2.86 -1.16 -8.10
C SER A 166 -3.57 -2.48 -7.82
N GLY A 167 -3.65 -2.84 -6.54
CA GLY A 167 -4.51 -3.91 -6.07
C GLY A 167 -5.99 -3.60 -6.26
N LEU A 168 -6.80 -4.64 -6.09
CA LEU A 168 -8.25 -4.55 -6.13
C LEU A 168 -8.82 -4.51 -4.71
N VAL A 169 -9.93 -3.80 -4.53
CA VAL A 169 -10.77 -3.92 -3.34
C VAL A 169 -12.06 -4.65 -3.69
N ARG A 170 -12.53 -5.51 -2.79
CA ARG A 170 -13.72 -6.34 -2.96
C ARG A 170 -14.80 -5.96 -1.95
N ASP A 171 -16.04 -5.77 -2.39
CA ASP A 171 -17.17 -5.55 -1.50
C ASP A 171 -17.80 -6.88 -1.02
N ILE A 172 -18.78 -6.76 -0.14
CA ILE A 172 -19.52 -7.92 0.41
C ILE A 172 -20.41 -8.64 -0.62
N ALA A 173 -20.75 -7.99 -1.73
CA ALA A 173 -21.50 -8.57 -2.84
C ALA A 173 -20.59 -9.32 -3.83
N GLY A 174 -19.28 -9.18 -3.68
CA GLY A 174 -18.28 -9.79 -4.53
C GLY A 174 -17.84 -8.93 -5.71
N ASN A 175 -18.28 -7.68 -5.80
CA ASN A 175 -17.80 -6.75 -6.81
C ASN A 175 -16.35 -6.37 -6.53
N LEU A 176 -15.57 -6.22 -7.58
CA LEU A 176 -14.15 -5.84 -7.55
C LEU A 176 -13.99 -4.43 -8.10
N TYR A 177 -13.26 -3.61 -7.38
CA TYR A 177 -13.00 -2.22 -7.75
C TYR A 177 -11.51 -1.97 -7.88
N GLY A 178 -11.12 -1.19 -8.90
CA GLY A 178 -9.74 -0.85 -9.14
C GLY A 178 -9.58 0.48 -9.89
N THR A 179 -8.34 0.88 -10.07
CA THR A 179 -7.96 2.08 -10.80
C THR A 179 -7.03 1.75 -11.95
N THR A 180 -7.02 2.61 -12.94
CA THR A 180 -6.04 2.62 -14.01
C THR A 180 -5.47 4.03 -14.16
N PRO A 181 -4.15 4.21 -14.15
CA PRO A 181 -3.57 5.54 -14.33
C PRO A 181 -3.63 6.03 -15.78
N GLU A 182 -3.91 5.14 -16.72
CA GLU A 182 -3.85 5.39 -18.15
C GLU A 182 -5.19 5.08 -18.83
N GLY A 183 -5.39 5.65 -20.02
CA GLY A 183 -6.59 5.45 -20.83
C GLY A 183 -7.75 6.34 -20.42
N GLY A 184 -8.95 5.95 -20.84
CA GLY A 184 -10.13 6.80 -20.77
C GLY A 184 -10.23 7.75 -21.96
N VAL A 185 -11.34 8.49 -22.07
CA VAL A 185 -11.60 9.42 -23.18
C VAL A 185 -10.58 10.56 -23.22
N HIS A 186 -10.00 10.91 -22.08
CA HIS A 186 -9.06 12.01 -21.92
C HIS A 186 -7.66 11.56 -21.52
N GLU A 187 -7.36 10.24 -21.56
CA GLU A 187 -6.07 9.65 -21.19
C GLU A 187 -5.61 9.93 -19.73
N GLY A 188 -6.51 10.38 -18.87
CA GLY A 188 -6.25 10.69 -17.45
C GLY A 188 -6.45 9.49 -16.51
N GLY A 189 -6.80 8.33 -17.07
CA GLY A 189 -7.13 7.14 -16.29
C GLY A 189 -8.53 7.17 -15.67
N GLY A 190 -8.81 6.28 -14.73
CA GLY A 190 -10.10 6.24 -14.07
C GLY A 190 -10.27 5.11 -13.07
N GLY A 191 -11.47 5.03 -12.50
CA GLY A 191 -11.94 3.94 -11.64
C GLY A 191 -12.88 3.01 -12.39
N PHE A 192 -12.80 1.72 -12.09
CA PHE A 192 -13.64 0.68 -12.68
C PHE A 192 -14.20 -0.27 -11.63
N GLU A 193 -15.30 -0.91 -11.99
CA GLU A 193 -15.93 -2.03 -11.28
C GLU A 193 -15.99 -3.24 -12.18
N VAL A 194 -15.78 -4.43 -11.62
CA VAL A 194 -16.01 -5.72 -12.27
C VAL A 194 -16.92 -6.55 -11.37
N SER A 195 -18.12 -6.88 -11.85
CA SER A 195 -19.18 -7.48 -11.05
C SER A 195 -19.57 -8.86 -11.58
N PRO A 196 -19.84 -9.85 -10.68
CA PRO A 196 -20.35 -11.16 -11.09
C PRO A 196 -21.82 -11.08 -11.52
N GLY A 197 -22.11 -11.60 -12.70
CA GLY A 197 -23.49 -11.73 -13.19
C GLY A 197 -24.17 -13.03 -12.74
N PRO A 198 -25.52 -13.11 -12.83
CA PRO A 198 -26.29 -14.27 -12.39
C PRO A 198 -26.02 -15.53 -13.23
N ASP A 199 -25.45 -15.38 -14.40
CA ASP A 199 -25.06 -16.47 -15.32
C ASP A 199 -23.60 -16.90 -15.15
N GLY A 200 -22.92 -16.39 -14.12
CA GLY A 200 -21.50 -16.64 -13.86
C GLY A 200 -20.54 -15.82 -14.74
N LYS A 201 -21.06 -14.94 -15.58
CA LYS A 201 -20.24 -14.03 -16.37
C LYS A 201 -19.99 -12.74 -15.62
N TRP A 202 -18.79 -12.23 -15.75
CA TRP A 202 -18.38 -10.97 -15.16
C TRP A 202 -18.59 -9.82 -16.14
N THR A 203 -19.03 -8.69 -15.64
CA THR A 203 -19.25 -7.45 -16.40
C THR A 203 -18.43 -6.31 -15.82
N GLY A 204 -17.80 -5.51 -16.69
CA GLY A 204 -17.02 -4.36 -16.28
C GLY A 204 -17.77 -3.05 -16.52
N HIS A 205 -17.67 -2.14 -15.58
CA HIS A 205 -18.25 -0.79 -15.64
C HIS A 205 -17.19 0.25 -15.32
N VAL A 206 -17.17 1.35 -16.07
CA VAL A 206 -16.36 2.53 -15.74
C VAL A 206 -17.16 3.37 -14.74
N LEU A 207 -16.56 3.66 -13.59
CA LEU A 207 -17.17 4.44 -12.53
C LEU A 207 -16.94 5.94 -12.76
N HIS A 208 -15.69 6.29 -13.08
CA HIS A 208 -15.24 7.65 -13.36
C HIS A 208 -14.05 7.64 -14.31
N GLN A 209 -13.94 8.66 -15.17
CA GLN A 209 -12.77 8.89 -16.03
C GLN A 209 -12.20 10.26 -15.72
N PHE A 210 -10.95 10.28 -15.28
CA PHE A 210 -10.28 11.53 -14.99
C PHE A 210 -9.88 12.25 -16.28
N PRO A 211 -10.10 13.56 -16.37
CA PRO A 211 -9.55 14.35 -17.46
C PRO A 211 -8.04 14.53 -17.26
N SER A 212 -7.28 14.59 -18.35
CA SER A 212 -5.84 14.86 -18.25
C SER A 212 -5.55 16.21 -17.61
N PHE A 213 -4.78 16.20 -16.52
CA PHE A 213 -4.21 17.38 -15.84
C PHE A 213 -5.23 18.48 -15.50
N SER A 214 -6.44 18.12 -15.10
CA SER A 214 -7.49 19.07 -14.72
C SER A 214 -7.69 19.20 -13.21
N GLY A 215 -8.62 20.07 -12.80
CA GLY A 215 -8.98 20.28 -11.41
C GLY A 215 -9.49 19.05 -10.64
N ASP A 216 -9.97 18.01 -11.34
CA ASP A 216 -10.53 16.80 -10.72
C ASP A 216 -9.47 15.73 -10.39
N GLY A 217 -8.30 15.82 -11.00
CA GLY A 217 -7.25 14.83 -10.83
C GLY A 217 -6.91 14.10 -12.13
N SER A 218 -5.78 13.37 -12.13
CA SER A 218 -5.30 12.55 -13.25
C SER A 218 -4.28 11.53 -12.75
N GLY A 219 -4.23 10.36 -13.39
CA GLY A 219 -3.27 9.31 -13.03
C GLY A 219 -3.51 8.72 -11.64
N PRO A 220 -4.62 7.98 -11.41
CA PRO A 220 -4.84 7.27 -10.16
C PRO A 220 -3.98 5.98 -10.14
N TYR A 221 -2.76 6.10 -9.66
CA TYR A 221 -1.81 4.98 -9.56
C TYR A 221 -2.07 4.08 -8.35
N ALA A 222 -2.58 4.65 -7.26
CA ALA A 222 -2.87 3.92 -6.02
C ALA A 222 -4.18 3.13 -6.10
N GLY A 223 -4.29 2.10 -5.25
CA GLY A 223 -5.51 1.33 -5.05
C GLY A 223 -6.62 2.14 -4.37
N LEU A 224 -7.84 1.62 -4.48
CA LEU A 224 -9.00 2.15 -3.79
C LEU A 224 -9.14 1.51 -2.41
N ILE A 225 -9.79 2.22 -1.49
CA ILE A 225 -10.39 1.66 -0.28
C ILE A 225 -11.89 1.88 -0.32
N ILE A 226 -12.66 1.04 0.38
CA ILE A 226 -14.13 1.09 0.41
C ILE A 226 -14.62 1.25 1.85
N ASP A 227 -15.61 2.11 2.05
CA ASP A 227 -16.30 2.22 3.34
C ASP A 227 -17.54 1.30 3.43
N THR A 228 -18.16 1.27 4.59
CA THR A 228 -19.35 0.44 4.84
C THR A 228 -20.60 0.89 4.08
N ALA A 229 -20.61 2.10 3.53
CA ALA A 229 -21.68 2.63 2.69
C ALA A 229 -21.45 2.33 1.19
N GLY A 230 -20.30 1.78 0.83
CA GLY A 230 -19.92 1.48 -0.54
C GLY A 230 -19.25 2.65 -1.26
N ASN A 231 -18.89 3.73 -0.56
CA ASN A 231 -18.08 4.79 -1.15
C ASN A 231 -16.63 4.32 -1.31
N LEU A 232 -16.02 4.69 -2.42
CA LEU A 232 -14.63 4.39 -2.75
C LEU A 232 -13.77 5.63 -2.58
N TYR A 233 -12.58 5.47 -2.01
CA TYR A 233 -11.65 6.58 -1.82
C TYR A 233 -10.32 6.25 -2.47
N GLY A 234 -9.73 7.24 -3.13
CA GLY A 234 -8.44 7.09 -3.83
C GLY A 234 -7.70 8.41 -3.95
N THR A 235 -6.54 8.32 -4.59
CA THR A 235 -5.68 9.47 -4.89
C THR A 235 -5.38 9.55 -6.38
N THR A 236 -5.11 10.74 -6.87
CA THR A 236 -4.51 10.97 -8.20
C THR A 236 -3.16 11.62 -8.05
N SER A 237 -2.16 11.18 -8.82
CA SER A 237 -0.81 11.76 -8.75
C SER A 237 -0.76 13.18 -9.31
N TYR A 238 -1.62 13.50 -10.26
CA TYR A 238 -1.67 14.77 -10.97
C TYR A 238 -3.06 15.39 -10.90
N GLY A 239 -3.21 16.58 -11.48
CA GLY A 239 -4.45 17.33 -11.43
C GLY A 239 -4.60 18.14 -10.14
N GLY A 240 -5.76 18.70 -9.89
CA GLY A 240 -5.95 19.65 -8.80
C GLY A 240 -5.40 21.04 -9.15
N THR A 241 -4.60 21.63 -8.26
CA THR A 241 -4.02 22.96 -8.41
C THR A 241 -2.52 22.91 -8.18
N GLY A 242 -1.79 23.97 -8.53
CA GLY A 242 -0.35 24.08 -8.32
C GLY A 242 0.52 23.30 -9.32
N CYS A 243 1.75 22.99 -8.93
CA CYS A 243 2.72 22.14 -9.67
C CYS A 243 2.85 22.36 -11.18
N LEU A 244 3.03 23.63 -11.59
CA LEU A 244 3.43 24.03 -12.97
C LEU A 244 2.54 23.48 -14.11
N GLY A 245 1.24 23.35 -13.90
CA GLY A 245 0.27 23.03 -14.95
C GLY A 245 -0.16 21.56 -15.03
N GLU A 246 0.54 20.64 -14.36
CA GLU A 246 0.14 19.24 -14.25
C GLU A 246 -0.72 18.97 -13.00
N GLY A 247 -0.72 19.93 -12.06
CA GLY A 247 -1.35 19.80 -10.74
C GLY A 247 -0.55 18.92 -9.78
N CYS A 248 -0.84 19.06 -8.51
CA CYS A 248 -0.11 18.39 -7.42
C CYS A 248 -0.76 17.09 -6.94
N GLY A 249 -1.87 16.71 -7.55
CA GLY A 249 -2.68 15.55 -7.17
C GLY A 249 -3.85 15.88 -6.26
N THR A 250 -4.71 14.88 -6.07
CA THR A 250 -5.93 15.00 -5.28
C THR A 250 -6.17 13.77 -4.41
N VAL A 251 -7.01 13.94 -3.36
CA VAL A 251 -7.74 12.85 -2.72
C VAL A 251 -9.20 12.98 -3.13
N TYR A 252 -9.81 11.89 -3.57
CA TYR A 252 -11.19 11.88 -4.06
C TYR A 252 -12.03 10.78 -3.41
N GLU A 253 -13.35 10.96 -3.49
CA GLU A 253 -14.38 9.99 -3.14
C GLU A 253 -15.22 9.71 -4.40
N LEU A 254 -15.50 8.45 -4.68
CA LEU A 254 -16.53 8.02 -5.63
C LEU A 254 -17.69 7.46 -4.84
N SER A 255 -18.86 8.09 -4.94
CA SER A 255 -20.08 7.67 -4.25
C SER A 255 -21.07 7.08 -5.23
N PRO A 256 -21.68 5.90 -4.94
CA PRO A 256 -22.73 5.35 -5.78
C PRO A 256 -24.01 6.20 -5.73
N GLU A 257 -24.61 6.44 -6.89
CA GLU A 257 -25.87 7.16 -7.03
C GLU A 257 -26.97 6.25 -7.60
N VAL A 258 -28.22 6.70 -7.47
CA VAL A 258 -29.37 6.00 -8.01
C VAL A 258 -29.23 5.78 -9.53
N GLY A 259 -29.51 4.57 -9.99
CA GLY A 259 -29.43 4.21 -11.41
C GLY A 259 -28.06 3.77 -11.89
N GLY A 260 -27.17 3.36 -10.97
CA GLY A 260 -25.84 2.81 -11.32
C GLY A 260 -24.83 3.87 -11.75
N LYS A 261 -25.10 5.13 -11.47
CA LYS A 261 -24.16 6.21 -11.67
C LYS A 261 -23.24 6.38 -10.45
N TRP A 262 -22.10 6.97 -10.68
CA TRP A 262 -21.15 7.33 -9.63
C TRP A 262 -20.86 8.81 -9.68
N LYS A 263 -20.70 9.41 -8.51
CA LYS A 263 -20.35 10.81 -8.35
C LYS A 263 -18.95 10.92 -7.77
N GLU A 264 -18.09 11.63 -8.46
CA GLU A 264 -16.78 12.02 -7.95
C GLU A 264 -16.92 13.29 -7.08
N THR A 265 -16.18 13.31 -5.99
CA THR A 265 -16.02 14.47 -5.10
C THR A 265 -14.57 14.60 -4.69
N VAL A 266 -13.92 15.71 -5.04
CA VAL A 266 -12.57 15.99 -4.58
C VAL A 266 -12.61 16.40 -3.10
N LEU A 267 -11.93 15.64 -2.24
CA LEU A 267 -11.85 15.85 -0.80
C LEU A 267 -10.73 16.81 -0.42
N HIS A 268 -9.59 16.71 -1.12
CA HIS A 268 -8.42 17.56 -0.96
C HIS A 268 -7.68 17.74 -2.28
N ARG A 269 -7.16 18.94 -2.51
CA ARG A 269 -6.26 19.27 -3.62
C ARG A 269 -4.92 19.66 -3.02
N PHE A 270 -3.90 18.89 -3.34
CA PHE A 270 -2.55 19.21 -2.91
C PHE A 270 -2.01 20.44 -3.63
N ASP A 271 -1.13 21.18 -2.96
CA ASP A 271 -0.56 22.42 -3.47
C ASP A 271 0.93 22.53 -3.07
N ASN A 272 1.79 22.81 -4.02
CA ASN A 272 3.22 23.02 -3.78
C ASN A 272 3.48 24.40 -3.12
N ASN A 273 2.90 24.61 -1.94
CA ASN A 273 2.97 25.85 -1.16
C ASN A 273 4.07 25.84 -0.10
N GLY A 274 4.91 24.78 -0.05
CA GLY A 274 5.99 24.60 0.93
C GLY A 274 5.55 24.09 2.29
N THR A 275 4.27 23.75 2.49
CA THR A 275 3.73 23.14 3.71
C THR A 275 3.03 21.83 3.41
N ASP A 276 2.39 21.77 2.29
CA ASP A 276 1.67 20.62 1.76
C ASP A 276 2.62 19.66 1.05
N GLY A 277 2.24 18.40 0.93
CA GLY A 277 2.91 17.47 0.04
C GLY A 277 2.31 17.51 -1.35
N TYR A 278 2.91 16.78 -2.29
CA TYR A 278 2.37 16.59 -3.64
C TYR A 278 2.77 15.23 -4.23
N PHE A 279 2.06 14.80 -5.29
CA PHE A 279 2.11 13.45 -5.87
C PHE A 279 1.71 12.36 -4.86
N PRO A 280 0.43 12.35 -4.41
CA PRO A 280 -0.09 11.32 -3.53
C PRO A 280 -0.54 10.11 -4.36
N GLY A 281 0.32 9.35 -4.93
CA GLY A 281 -0.07 8.27 -5.84
C GLY A 281 0.66 6.96 -5.61
N ALA A 282 1.54 6.93 -4.62
CA ALA A 282 2.44 5.80 -4.43
C ALA A 282 1.80 4.61 -3.70
N GLY A 283 0.77 4.83 -2.86
CA GLY A 283 0.11 3.78 -2.10
C GLY A 283 -1.35 4.07 -1.79
N ALA A 284 -2.10 3.04 -1.41
CA ALA A 284 -3.49 3.16 -1.06
C ALA A 284 -3.68 4.01 0.22
N LEU A 285 -4.83 4.67 0.32
CA LEU A 285 -5.25 5.32 1.55
C LEU A 285 -5.55 4.27 2.63
N PHE A 286 -5.41 4.64 3.89
CA PHE A 286 -5.93 3.90 5.03
C PHE A 286 -7.08 4.69 5.66
N MET A 287 -8.18 4.03 6.03
CA MET A 287 -9.30 4.64 6.75
C MET A 287 -9.39 4.07 8.16
N ASP A 288 -9.43 4.95 9.16
CA ASP A 288 -9.68 4.53 10.55
C ASP A 288 -11.20 4.36 10.85
N SER A 289 -11.50 3.81 12.01
CA SER A 289 -12.90 3.59 12.43
C SER A 289 -13.71 4.88 12.62
N SER A 290 -13.08 6.05 12.64
CA SER A 290 -13.75 7.35 12.67
C SER A 290 -14.05 7.91 11.27
N GLY A 291 -13.61 7.24 10.21
CA GLY A 291 -13.70 7.68 8.82
C GLY A 291 -12.64 8.71 8.43
N SER A 292 -11.57 8.87 9.24
CA SER A 292 -10.42 9.68 8.83
C SER A 292 -9.56 8.90 7.85
N LEU A 293 -9.06 9.60 6.81
CA LEU A 293 -8.18 9.04 5.79
C LEU A 293 -6.72 9.38 6.10
N TYR A 294 -5.85 8.43 5.87
CA TYR A 294 -4.40 8.60 6.02
C TYR A 294 -3.71 8.20 4.73
N GLY A 295 -2.68 8.92 4.34
CA GLY A 295 -1.91 8.65 3.14
C GLY A 295 -0.55 9.30 3.17
N THR A 296 0.18 9.18 2.07
CA THR A 296 1.51 9.73 1.85
C THR A 296 1.54 10.57 0.59
N THR A 297 2.45 11.53 0.54
CA THR A 297 2.85 12.21 -0.69
C THR A 297 4.31 11.94 -0.96
N GLU A 298 4.65 11.67 -2.20
CA GLU A 298 6.00 11.27 -2.59
C GLU A 298 7.03 12.39 -2.36
N VAL A 299 6.61 13.62 -2.57
CA VAL A 299 7.45 14.83 -2.44
C VAL A 299 6.70 15.96 -1.75
N GLY A 300 7.40 17.05 -1.45
CA GLY A 300 6.84 18.21 -0.79
C GLY A 300 7.03 18.22 0.73
N GLY A 301 6.23 19.04 1.42
CA GLY A 301 6.34 19.28 2.85
C GLY A 301 7.33 20.40 3.21
N HIS A 302 7.51 20.64 4.51
CA HIS A 302 8.29 21.76 5.05
C HIS A 302 9.81 21.66 4.91
N THR A 303 10.34 20.62 4.30
CA THR A 303 11.78 20.42 4.21
C THR A 303 12.36 21.08 2.94
N SER A 304 13.57 21.63 3.07
CA SER A 304 14.27 22.25 1.92
C SER A 304 14.55 21.28 0.76
N LEU A 305 14.46 19.98 1.00
CA LEU A 305 14.68 18.92 0.02
C LEU A 305 13.38 18.26 -0.46
N GLY A 306 12.23 18.57 0.19
CA GLY A 306 10.91 18.10 -0.26
C GLY A 306 10.73 16.58 -0.24
N GLY A 307 11.13 15.91 0.84
CA GLY A 307 11.17 14.45 0.95
C GLY A 307 9.81 13.75 1.09
N GLY A 308 8.70 14.46 0.95
CA GLY A 308 7.35 13.93 1.08
C GLY A 308 6.75 14.02 2.48
N THR A 309 5.49 13.62 2.61
CA THR A 309 4.73 13.73 3.87
C THR A 309 3.95 12.47 4.19
N VAL A 310 3.54 12.35 5.46
CA VAL A 310 2.40 11.54 5.89
C VAL A 310 1.29 12.50 6.30
N PHE A 311 0.11 12.36 5.73
CA PHE A 311 -1.03 13.23 6.00
C PHE A 311 -2.22 12.48 6.60
N LYS A 312 -3.11 13.25 7.24
CA LYS A 312 -4.44 12.81 7.69
C LYS A 312 -5.49 13.77 7.17
N LEU A 313 -6.55 13.24 6.57
CA LEU A 313 -7.77 13.99 6.26
C LEU A 313 -8.86 13.63 7.26
N THR A 314 -9.47 14.63 7.88
CA THR A 314 -10.58 14.47 8.82
C THR A 314 -11.81 15.18 8.29
N ARG A 315 -12.95 14.47 8.25
CA ARG A 315 -14.24 15.06 7.86
C ARG A 315 -14.76 15.95 8.98
N LEU A 316 -15.08 17.20 8.66
CA LEU A 316 -15.64 18.17 9.59
C LEU A 316 -17.17 18.08 9.65
N ALA A 317 -17.78 18.63 10.69
CA ALA A 317 -19.23 18.61 10.89
C ALA A 317 -20.03 19.32 9.76
N ASN A 318 -19.40 20.24 9.03
CA ASN A 318 -20.00 20.91 7.86
C ASN A 318 -19.85 20.12 6.55
N GLY A 319 -19.28 18.91 6.61
CA GLY A 319 -19.04 18.05 5.45
C GLY A 319 -17.75 18.30 4.68
N SER A 320 -17.02 19.38 4.96
CA SER A 320 -15.68 19.62 4.38
C SER A 320 -14.62 18.74 5.03
N TRP A 321 -13.48 18.62 4.36
CA TRP A 321 -12.33 17.87 4.88
C TRP A 321 -11.22 18.82 5.30
N LYS A 322 -10.51 18.44 6.36
CA LYS A 322 -9.34 19.16 6.87
C LYS A 322 -8.13 18.26 6.81
N GLU A 323 -7.08 18.75 6.17
CA GLU A 323 -5.78 18.11 6.20
C GLU A 323 -4.98 18.48 7.47
N ASN A 324 -4.22 17.51 7.98
CA ASN A 324 -3.15 17.69 8.95
C ASN A 324 -1.94 16.88 8.49
N ILE A 325 -0.79 17.51 8.35
CA ILE A 325 0.49 16.83 8.12
C ILE A 325 0.94 16.20 9.43
N LEU A 326 1.11 14.90 9.45
CA LEU A 326 1.53 14.12 10.61
C LEU A 326 3.06 14.03 10.70
N HIS A 327 3.74 13.99 9.54
CA HIS A 327 5.19 13.95 9.43
C HIS A 327 5.65 14.52 8.08
N ASN A 328 6.78 15.23 8.12
CA ASN A 328 7.53 15.68 6.94
C ASN A 328 8.84 14.91 6.89
N PHE A 329 9.11 14.21 5.82
CA PHE A 329 10.37 13.49 5.68
C PHE A 329 11.52 14.47 5.41
N PRO A 330 12.56 14.47 6.29
CA PRO A 330 13.66 15.41 6.14
C PRO A 330 14.72 14.99 5.14
N GLY A 331 14.57 13.80 4.54
CA GLY A 331 15.64 13.16 3.78
C GLY A 331 16.74 12.56 4.67
N GLY A 332 17.83 12.12 4.08
CA GLY A 332 18.96 11.54 4.80
C GLY A 332 18.60 10.31 5.64
N SER A 333 19.05 10.23 6.90
CA SER A 333 18.80 9.05 7.75
C SER A 333 17.35 8.88 8.17
N GLY A 334 16.52 9.90 8.02
CA GLY A 334 15.10 9.87 8.37
C GLY A 334 14.18 9.38 7.27
N GLY A 335 14.72 8.86 6.16
CA GLY A 335 13.91 8.44 5.01
C GLY A 335 13.55 9.61 4.08
N ASP A 336 13.22 9.25 2.85
CA ASP A 336 12.91 10.16 1.76
C ASP A 336 12.04 9.44 0.72
N LEU A 337 11.17 10.15 0.02
CA LEU A 337 10.30 9.59 -1.01
C LEU A 337 9.46 8.41 -0.49
N PRO A 338 8.42 8.62 0.31
CA PRO A 338 7.49 7.54 0.67
C PRO A 338 6.77 7.06 -0.59
N THR A 339 7.05 5.82 -0.98
CA THR A 339 6.56 5.15 -2.20
C THR A 339 5.44 4.16 -1.91
N ALA A 340 4.82 4.26 -0.75
CA ALA A 340 3.75 3.39 -0.28
C ALA A 340 2.79 4.14 0.62
N GLY A 341 1.59 3.62 0.80
CA GLY A 341 0.64 4.08 1.79
C GLY A 341 1.06 3.72 3.22
N VAL A 342 0.15 3.88 4.16
CA VAL A 342 0.37 3.51 5.56
C VAL A 342 -0.62 2.44 6.00
N VAL A 343 -0.18 1.59 6.94
CA VAL A 343 -1.06 0.66 7.67
C VAL A 343 -1.10 1.03 9.14
N MET A 344 -2.18 0.67 9.85
CA MET A 344 -2.38 1.02 11.26
C MET A 344 -2.53 -0.23 12.11
N ASP A 345 -1.87 -0.28 13.26
CA ASP A 345 -2.09 -1.32 14.26
C ASP A 345 -3.29 -1.01 15.18
N LYS A 346 -3.64 -1.96 16.04
CA LYS A 346 -4.75 -1.83 17.00
C LYS A 346 -4.53 -0.72 18.06
N ALA A 347 -3.30 -0.26 18.24
CA ALA A 347 -2.95 0.85 19.15
C ALA A 347 -2.99 2.22 18.46
N GLY A 348 -3.30 2.26 17.14
CA GLY A 348 -3.35 3.47 16.34
C GLY A 348 -1.98 3.95 15.84
N ASN A 349 -0.94 3.13 15.93
CA ASN A 349 0.35 3.47 15.31
C ASN A 349 0.27 3.24 13.80
N LEU A 350 0.80 4.18 13.03
CA LEU A 350 0.96 4.08 11.58
C LEU A 350 2.35 3.54 11.25
N TYR A 351 2.41 2.72 10.23
CA TYR A 351 3.64 2.15 9.67
C TYR A 351 3.67 2.34 8.16
N GLY A 352 4.82 2.62 7.61
CA GLY A 352 5.04 2.76 6.18
C GLY A 352 6.50 2.62 5.82
N THR A 353 6.79 2.78 4.54
CA THR A 353 8.14 2.70 3.98
C THR A 353 8.49 3.97 3.20
N THR A 354 9.79 4.23 3.07
CA THR A 354 10.31 5.23 2.13
C THR A 354 11.20 4.55 1.10
N GLY A 355 11.11 4.95 -0.15
CA GLY A 355 11.92 4.39 -1.24
C GLY A 355 13.38 4.83 -1.18
N ALA A 356 13.67 5.96 -0.53
CA ALA A 356 15.01 6.51 -0.45
C ALA A 356 15.37 6.95 0.99
N GLY A 357 16.60 7.41 1.17
CA GLY A 357 17.12 7.80 2.50
C GLY A 357 17.48 6.59 3.37
N GLY A 358 17.57 6.82 4.67
CA GLY A 358 17.88 5.79 5.66
C GLY A 358 19.37 5.70 5.99
N GLY A 359 20.21 5.29 5.11
CA GLY A 359 21.64 5.08 5.34
C GLY A 359 22.49 5.66 4.22
N PRO A 360 23.80 5.36 4.23
CA PRO A 360 24.71 5.85 3.20
C PRO A 360 24.38 5.32 1.80
N ASN A 361 23.65 4.20 1.71
CA ASN A 361 23.24 3.61 0.43
C ASN A 361 21.90 4.15 -0.09
N GLY A 362 21.15 4.92 0.73
CA GLY A 362 19.89 5.53 0.32
C GLY A 362 18.76 4.55 -0.02
N CYS A 363 18.78 3.34 0.56
CA CYS A 363 17.88 2.23 0.21
C CYS A 363 16.50 2.29 0.87
N GLY A 364 16.18 3.36 1.61
CA GLY A 364 14.92 3.54 2.29
C GLY A 364 14.86 3.02 3.72
N VAL A 365 13.71 3.24 4.37
CA VAL A 365 13.45 2.83 5.75
C VAL A 365 12.06 2.23 5.91
N ILE A 366 11.86 1.46 6.99
CA ILE A 366 10.55 1.19 7.57
C ILE A 366 10.40 2.12 8.76
N TYR A 367 9.30 2.87 8.81
CA TYR A 367 9.05 3.84 9.89
C TYR A 367 7.77 3.54 10.66
N LYS A 368 7.69 4.12 11.85
CA LYS A 368 6.52 4.15 12.72
C LYS A 368 6.19 5.60 13.08
N LEU A 369 4.91 5.94 13.05
CA LEU A 369 4.34 7.12 13.66
C LEU A 369 3.42 6.70 14.80
N ALA A 370 3.78 7.03 16.03
CA ALA A 370 2.97 6.73 17.20
C ALA A 370 2.17 7.97 17.62
N PRO A 371 0.84 7.88 17.85
CA PRO A 371 0.07 9.00 18.32
C PRO A 371 0.52 9.42 19.72
N ALA A 372 0.65 10.72 19.94
CA ALA A 372 0.94 11.34 21.22
C ALA A 372 -0.19 12.30 21.61
N ALA A 373 -0.04 13.05 22.71
CA ALA A 373 -1.07 13.97 23.13
C ALA A 373 -1.27 15.12 22.12
N LYS A 374 -2.51 15.55 21.89
CA LYS A 374 -2.89 16.74 21.09
C LYS A 374 -2.45 16.70 19.63
N ASP A 375 -2.76 15.64 18.89
CA ASP A 375 -2.44 15.47 17.47
C ASP A 375 -0.94 15.51 17.12
N ILE A 376 -0.07 15.36 18.12
CA ILE A 376 1.36 15.20 17.91
C ILE A 376 1.64 13.73 17.62
N TRP A 377 2.46 13.46 16.62
CA TRP A 377 2.90 12.13 16.26
C TRP A 377 4.40 11.99 16.48
N LYS A 378 4.82 10.89 17.09
CA LYS A 378 6.23 10.58 17.32
C LYS A 378 6.74 9.66 16.22
N TYR A 379 7.64 10.18 15.39
CA TYR A 379 8.33 9.44 14.35
C TYR A 379 9.46 8.58 14.91
N SER A 380 9.67 7.41 14.37
CA SER A 380 10.83 6.55 14.61
C SER A 380 11.12 5.65 13.40
N VAL A 381 12.40 5.47 13.08
CA VAL A 381 12.86 4.48 12.12
C VAL A 381 12.96 3.13 12.83
N LEU A 382 12.29 2.11 12.28
CA LEU A 382 12.32 0.75 12.81
C LEU A 382 13.39 -0.10 12.13
N HIS A 383 13.59 0.12 10.83
CA HIS A 383 14.62 -0.57 10.03
C HIS A 383 15.17 0.37 8.95
N THR A 384 16.45 0.24 8.66
CA THR A 384 17.17 0.92 7.58
C THR A 384 17.69 -0.10 6.61
N PHE A 385 17.23 -0.04 5.37
CA PHE A 385 17.64 -0.95 4.30
C PHE A 385 19.05 -0.66 3.77
N GLY A 386 19.65 -1.65 3.07
CA GLY A 386 20.91 -1.50 2.34
C GLY A 386 22.12 -2.16 2.98
N ARG A 387 21.91 -3.09 3.93
CA ARG A 387 22.97 -4.01 4.41
C ARG A 387 23.12 -5.19 3.47
N VAL A 388 24.26 -5.87 3.53
CA VAL A 388 24.51 -7.09 2.74
C VAL A 388 23.43 -8.14 3.06
N GLY A 389 22.76 -8.64 2.03
CA GLY A 389 21.67 -9.62 2.15
C GLY A 389 20.32 -9.02 2.54
N ASP A 390 20.25 -7.72 2.77
CA ASP A 390 19.05 -6.95 3.04
C ASP A 390 18.39 -6.49 1.73
N GLY A 391 17.17 -5.96 1.81
CA GLY A 391 16.49 -5.34 0.67
C GLY A 391 16.99 -3.91 0.38
N CYS A 392 16.57 -3.39 -0.76
CA CYS A 392 16.76 -2.00 -1.15
C CYS A 392 15.56 -1.53 -1.94
N LEU A 393 15.13 -0.28 -1.76
CA LEU A 393 13.98 0.32 -2.41
C LEU A 393 12.69 -0.46 -2.10
N PRO A 394 12.19 -0.42 -0.85
CA PRO A 394 10.90 -1.01 -0.54
C PRO A 394 9.82 -0.37 -1.40
N SER A 395 8.91 -1.17 -1.92
CA SER A 395 7.89 -0.74 -2.87
C SER A 395 6.54 -1.35 -2.51
N GLY A 396 5.49 -0.56 -2.66
CA GLY A 396 4.12 -0.94 -2.35
C GLY A 396 3.79 -0.97 -0.86
N ASP A 397 2.51 -1.12 -0.59
CA ASP A 397 1.96 -1.05 0.77
C ASP A 397 2.45 -2.21 1.63
N LEU A 398 2.69 -1.93 2.91
CA LEU A 398 2.90 -2.98 3.90
C LEU A 398 1.59 -3.74 4.17
N ALA A 399 1.69 -5.05 4.40
CA ALA A 399 0.61 -5.80 5.02
C ALA A 399 0.87 -5.94 6.52
N ILE A 400 -0.20 -6.01 7.33
CA ILE A 400 -0.12 -6.20 8.77
C ILE A 400 -0.97 -7.40 9.18
N ASP A 401 -0.39 -8.34 9.94
CA ASP A 401 -1.12 -9.50 10.45
C ASP A 401 -1.88 -9.19 11.76
N SER A 402 -2.64 -10.16 12.25
CA SER A 402 -3.41 -10.04 13.49
C SER A 402 -2.55 -9.85 14.75
N ASN A 403 -1.27 -10.21 14.69
CA ASN A 403 -0.27 -10.07 15.76
C ASN A 403 0.46 -8.73 15.70
N GLY A 404 0.28 -7.96 14.61
CA GLY A 404 0.94 -6.68 14.38
C GLY A 404 2.30 -6.80 13.69
N ASN A 405 2.66 -7.97 13.14
CA ASN A 405 3.83 -8.09 12.29
C ASN A 405 3.56 -7.43 10.92
N LEU A 406 4.57 -6.79 10.39
CA LEU A 406 4.54 -6.09 9.11
C LEU A 406 5.27 -6.92 8.06
N TYR A 407 4.67 -7.00 6.87
CA TYR A 407 5.24 -7.69 5.72
C TYR A 407 5.36 -6.72 4.55
N GLY A 408 6.41 -6.88 3.75
CA GLY A 408 6.62 -6.04 2.57
C GLY A 408 7.63 -6.65 1.60
N GLY A 409 7.79 -5.99 0.47
CA GLY A 409 8.75 -6.35 -0.56
C GLY A 409 9.73 -5.23 -0.89
N THR A 410 10.85 -5.58 -1.51
CA THR A 410 11.83 -4.62 -2.06
C THR A 410 12.10 -4.92 -3.51
N ILE A 411 12.43 -3.90 -4.30
CA ILE A 411 12.74 -4.06 -5.73
C ILE A 411 14.13 -4.63 -5.93
N PHE A 412 15.09 -4.18 -5.12
CA PHE A 412 16.52 -4.57 -5.21
C PHE A 412 17.04 -5.11 -3.88
N GLY A 413 18.28 -5.52 -3.88
CA GLY A 413 18.96 -6.09 -2.72
C GLY A 413 18.70 -7.59 -2.56
N GLY A 414 18.97 -8.10 -1.37
CA GLY A 414 18.98 -9.55 -1.13
C GLY A 414 20.24 -10.22 -1.65
N THR A 415 20.24 -11.56 -1.71
CA THR A 415 21.41 -12.36 -2.11
C THR A 415 21.73 -12.22 -3.60
N TYR A 416 20.71 -11.98 -4.42
CA TYR A 416 20.81 -11.96 -5.89
C TYR A 416 20.58 -10.57 -6.49
N ASP A 417 20.42 -9.55 -5.64
CA ASP A 417 20.10 -8.17 -6.01
C ASP A 417 18.75 -8.00 -6.76
N ASN A 418 17.81 -8.93 -6.56
CA ASN A 418 16.50 -8.97 -7.22
C ASN A 418 15.35 -8.70 -6.26
N GLY A 419 15.66 -8.20 -5.08
CA GLY A 419 14.68 -7.92 -4.03
C GLY A 419 14.48 -9.06 -3.04
N VAL A 420 13.72 -8.74 -2.00
CA VAL A 420 13.35 -9.66 -0.93
C VAL A 420 11.90 -9.47 -0.54
N VAL A 421 11.31 -10.52 0.03
CA VAL A 421 10.12 -10.41 0.89
C VAL A 421 10.58 -10.45 2.33
N PHE A 422 10.08 -9.54 3.17
CA PHE A 422 10.52 -9.39 4.55
C PHE A 422 9.35 -9.38 5.54
N GLU A 423 9.69 -9.68 6.80
CA GLU A 423 8.86 -9.52 7.99
C GLU A 423 9.55 -8.55 8.96
N LEU A 424 8.78 -7.66 9.58
CA LEU A 424 9.24 -6.83 10.69
C LEU A 424 8.24 -6.94 11.85
N THR A 425 8.72 -7.38 13.01
CA THR A 425 8.00 -7.32 14.29
C THR A 425 8.37 -6.00 14.99
N PRO A 426 7.41 -5.05 15.12
CA PRO A 426 7.67 -3.72 15.72
C PRO A 426 8.04 -3.72 17.18
#